data_2b7de6c3da363241af9530a87e440640
#
_entry.id   2b7de6c3da363241af9530a87e440640
#
_cell.length_a   1.000
_cell.length_b   1.000
_cell.length_c   1.000
_cell.angle_alpha   90.00
_cell.angle_beta   90.00
_cell.angle_gamma   90.00
#
_symmetry.space_group_name_H-M   'P 1'
#
loop_
_entity.id
_entity.type
_entity.pdbx_description
1 polymer ?
#
loop_
_entity_poly.entity_id
_entity_poly.type
_entity_poly.pdbx_seq_one_letter_code
_entity_poly.pdbx_strand_id
1 'polypeptide(L)'
;MPQISNRASHLGTENAFVVLAEVNALARAGKDIMSFCIGQPDSPAPDNVQAAAIRAIQSGKHGYTPSAGIDELREAAAKYMAAMRGGLPIRAEDVVVAAGAKPFIAYAVLSTTDYGAGDEVIYPNPGFPIYESQIAANGAVPVPIHLREARGFGFDPAELERLITPRSKLLILNYPHNPTGGLLSRTDLEAIAEIVRKHPQLWVYADEIYSRLVYAGAFFSIAQLPGMYERTILSDGASKTWAMTGWRIGFASNPMLAPVFTRWITNTESCASQISQWAALEAITGPQDAAERMRAEFLARRDLIVRLLNEVPGVSCQVPGGAFYVWPNVTEACRRIGAADSEEFRKRLLNEAGVALLADIHFGARVPGEGQHVRFSYAASQAAIEKGVARMADFIRSNTRKAA
;
A
#
# COMPACT_ATOMS: atom_id res chain seq x y z
N MET A 1 26.45 -29.30 -4.61
CA MET A 1 25.50 -28.73 -3.63
C MET A 1 24.21 -28.36 -4.34
N PRO A 2 23.04 -28.51 -3.75
CA PRO A 2 21.78 -28.05 -4.35
C PRO A 2 21.86 -26.57 -4.68
N GLN A 3 21.27 -26.17 -5.81
CA GLN A 3 21.24 -24.77 -6.24
C GLN A 3 19.84 -24.20 -6.03
N ILE A 4 19.77 -22.93 -5.57
CA ILE A 4 18.52 -22.16 -5.50
C ILE A 4 18.17 -21.72 -6.93
N SER A 5 16.88 -21.75 -7.29
CA SER A 5 16.42 -21.34 -8.61
C SER A 5 16.72 -19.86 -8.88
N ASN A 6 17.01 -19.51 -10.12
CA ASN A 6 17.22 -18.11 -10.51
C ASN A 6 15.99 -17.23 -10.22
N ARG A 7 14.78 -17.81 -10.28
CA ARG A 7 13.54 -17.12 -9.90
C ARG A 7 13.60 -16.59 -8.46
N ALA A 8 14.13 -17.36 -7.51
CA ALA A 8 14.21 -16.94 -6.11
C ALA A 8 15.17 -15.76 -5.90
N SER A 9 16.17 -15.56 -6.77
CA SER A 9 17.07 -14.40 -6.72
C SER A 9 16.41 -13.09 -7.15
N HIS A 10 15.27 -13.16 -7.86
CA HIS A 10 14.49 -11.98 -8.26
C HIS A 10 13.48 -11.54 -7.21
N LEU A 11 13.30 -12.32 -6.14
CA LEU A 11 12.45 -11.89 -5.02
C LEU A 11 13.12 -10.75 -4.25
N GLY A 12 12.47 -9.60 -4.26
CA GLY A 12 12.79 -8.49 -3.38
C GLY A 12 12.28 -8.72 -1.96
N THR A 13 12.43 -7.73 -1.11
CA THR A 13 11.93 -7.75 0.26
C THR A 13 11.15 -6.48 0.58
N GLU A 14 10.34 -6.53 1.61
CA GLU A 14 9.72 -5.35 2.21
C GLU A 14 10.69 -4.77 3.25
N ASN A 15 11.47 -3.76 2.83
CA ASN A 15 12.52 -3.15 3.64
C ASN A 15 12.02 -2.58 4.99
N ALA A 16 10.70 -2.29 5.10
CA ALA A 16 10.10 -1.90 6.37
C ALA A 16 10.34 -2.94 7.49
N PHE A 17 10.32 -4.24 7.18
CA PHE A 17 10.61 -5.29 8.16
C PHE A 17 12.11 -5.42 8.46
N VAL A 18 12.97 -5.14 7.48
CA VAL A 18 14.43 -5.11 7.70
C VAL A 18 14.78 -3.98 8.66
N VAL A 19 14.29 -2.77 8.41
CA VAL A 19 14.51 -1.62 9.30
C VAL A 19 13.86 -1.84 10.67
N LEU A 20 12.69 -2.50 10.73
CA LEU A 20 12.07 -2.87 12.00
C LEU A 20 12.96 -3.81 12.83
N ALA A 21 13.68 -4.73 12.20
CA ALA A 21 14.63 -5.58 12.90
C ALA A 21 15.81 -4.78 13.48
N GLU A 22 16.32 -3.77 12.74
CA GLU A 22 17.32 -2.81 13.25
C GLU A 22 16.78 -2.04 14.46
N VAL A 23 15.56 -1.50 14.36
CA VAL A 23 14.87 -0.78 15.44
C VAL A 23 14.74 -1.65 16.68
N ASN A 24 14.28 -2.88 16.53
CA ASN A 24 14.09 -3.82 17.64
C ASN A 24 15.43 -4.19 18.30
N ALA A 25 16.51 -4.31 17.53
CA ALA A 25 17.85 -4.55 18.08
C ALA A 25 18.35 -3.36 18.93
N LEU A 26 18.18 -2.14 18.43
CA LEU A 26 18.54 -0.92 19.17
C LEU A 26 17.69 -0.72 20.43
N ALA A 27 16.38 -0.99 20.35
CA ALA A 27 15.48 -0.91 21.51
C ALA A 27 15.86 -1.93 22.59
N ARG A 28 16.19 -3.18 22.20
CA ARG A 28 16.72 -4.17 23.16
C ARG A 28 18.04 -3.76 23.79
N ALA A 29 18.84 -2.97 23.10
CA ALA A 29 20.08 -2.36 23.63
C ALA A 29 19.81 -1.12 24.51
N GLY A 30 18.55 -0.80 24.83
CA GLY A 30 18.15 0.30 25.71
C GLY A 30 18.03 1.67 25.04
N LYS A 31 18.07 1.76 23.70
CA LYS A 31 17.85 3.03 23.00
C LYS A 31 16.36 3.36 22.93
N ASP A 32 16.01 4.63 23.20
CA ASP A 32 14.66 5.17 23.04
C ASP A 32 14.43 5.54 21.55
N ILE A 33 13.73 4.69 20.83
CA ILE A 33 13.49 4.82 19.37
C ILE A 33 12.04 5.23 19.08
N MET A 34 11.87 6.30 18.32
CA MET A 34 10.60 6.68 17.69
C MET A 34 10.54 6.05 16.30
N SER A 35 9.67 5.05 16.10
CA SER A 35 9.57 4.33 14.83
C SER A 35 8.35 4.76 14.03
N PHE A 36 8.60 5.17 12.77
CA PHE A 36 7.58 5.53 11.77
C PHE A 36 7.69 4.64 10.51
N CYS A 37 8.25 3.43 10.68
CA CYS A 37 8.56 2.54 9.54
C CYS A 37 7.37 1.71 9.08
N ILE A 38 6.54 1.23 10.01
CA ILE A 38 5.53 0.20 9.70
C ILE A 38 4.21 0.82 9.24
N GLY A 39 3.71 0.31 8.13
CA GLY A 39 2.40 0.67 7.58
C GLY A 39 1.25 -0.11 8.20
N GLN A 40 1.04 0.06 9.50
CA GLN A 40 -0.01 -0.60 10.27
C GLN A 40 -0.71 0.40 11.18
N PRO A 41 -2.07 0.41 11.21
CA PRO A 41 -2.79 1.17 12.23
C PRO A 41 -2.34 0.80 13.64
N ASP A 42 -2.20 1.78 14.50
CA ASP A 42 -1.81 1.62 15.90
C ASP A 42 -2.99 1.33 16.83
N SER A 43 -4.22 1.45 16.32
CA SER A 43 -5.44 1.06 17.02
C SER A 43 -5.63 -0.46 16.99
N PRO A 44 -6.22 -1.07 18.03
CA PRO A 44 -6.69 -2.45 17.95
C PRO A 44 -7.84 -2.59 16.95
N ALA A 45 -8.10 -3.82 16.50
CA ALA A 45 -9.32 -4.13 15.78
C ALA A 45 -10.54 -3.80 16.65
N PRO A 46 -11.68 -3.33 16.08
CA PRO A 46 -12.87 -2.97 16.85
C PRO A 46 -13.37 -4.10 17.76
N ASP A 47 -13.92 -3.76 18.93
CA ASP A 47 -14.35 -4.74 19.94
C ASP A 47 -15.40 -5.71 19.40
N ASN A 48 -16.36 -5.24 18.58
CA ASN A 48 -17.34 -6.11 17.93
C ASN A 48 -16.70 -7.12 17.00
N VAL A 49 -15.63 -6.74 16.29
CA VAL A 49 -14.83 -7.61 15.40
C VAL A 49 -14.12 -8.69 16.23
N GLN A 50 -13.49 -8.30 17.33
CA GLN A 50 -12.84 -9.26 18.26
C GLN A 50 -13.87 -10.22 18.84
N ALA A 51 -15.02 -9.71 19.28
CA ALA A 51 -16.12 -10.54 19.79
C ALA A 51 -16.65 -11.53 18.74
N ALA A 52 -16.73 -11.13 17.47
CA ALA A 52 -17.14 -12.01 16.39
C ALA A 52 -16.15 -13.19 16.18
N ALA A 53 -14.85 -12.93 16.30
CA ALA A 53 -13.84 -13.98 16.24
C ALA A 53 -13.98 -14.97 17.41
N ILE A 54 -14.19 -14.46 18.63
CA ILE A 54 -14.41 -15.29 19.82
C ILE A 54 -15.65 -16.17 19.63
N ARG A 55 -16.76 -15.62 19.13
CA ARG A 55 -17.97 -16.40 18.80
C ARG A 55 -17.69 -17.45 17.73
N ALA A 56 -16.90 -17.13 16.71
CA ALA A 56 -16.52 -18.11 15.67
C ALA A 56 -15.74 -19.30 16.27
N ILE A 57 -14.78 -19.04 17.17
CA ILE A 57 -14.05 -20.08 17.89
C ILE A 57 -15.01 -20.94 18.72
N GLN A 58 -15.86 -20.32 19.53
CA GLN A 58 -16.78 -21.02 20.43
C GLN A 58 -17.86 -21.83 19.69
N SER A 59 -18.23 -21.40 18.47
CA SER A 59 -19.19 -22.10 17.61
C SER A 59 -18.56 -23.16 16.68
N GLY A 60 -17.29 -23.50 16.89
CA GLY A 60 -16.63 -24.58 16.16
C GLY A 60 -16.25 -24.23 14.70
N LYS A 61 -16.05 -22.97 14.36
CA LYS A 61 -15.61 -22.53 13.02
C LYS A 61 -14.11 -22.75 12.82
N HIS A 62 -13.68 -24.02 12.81
CA HIS A 62 -12.26 -24.41 12.78
C HIS A 62 -11.83 -25.12 11.50
N GLY A 63 -12.77 -25.48 10.62
CA GLY A 63 -12.49 -26.26 9.41
C GLY A 63 -12.11 -25.42 8.21
N TYR A 64 -11.88 -26.08 7.09
CA TYR A 64 -11.75 -25.44 5.80
C TYR A 64 -13.05 -24.74 5.38
N THR A 65 -12.91 -23.68 4.64
CA THR A 65 -14.01 -23.01 3.91
C THR A 65 -13.87 -23.26 2.41
N PRO A 66 -14.86 -22.92 1.59
CA PRO A 66 -14.62 -22.76 0.16
C PRO A 66 -13.40 -21.86 -0.11
N SER A 67 -12.60 -22.21 -1.10
CA SER A 67 -11.36 -21.45 -1.42
C SER A 67 -11.62 -19.99 -1.78
N ALA A 68 -12.79 -19.70 -2.35
CA ALA A 68 -13.19 -18.31 -2.64
C ALA A 68 -13.60 -17.52 -1.38
N GLY A 69 -13.73 -18.17 -0.21
CA GLY A 69 -14.24 -17.60 1.03
C GLY A 69 -15.67 -18.03 1.34
N ILE A 70 -16.12 -17.76 2.58
CA ILE A 70 -17.50 -18.03 2.97
C ILE A 70 -18.46 -17.12 2.21
N ASP A 71 -19.62 -17.65 1.85
CA ASP A 71 -20.59 -16.93 0.99
C ASP A 71 -21.07 -15.63 1.63
N GLU A 72 -21.29 -15.64 2.95
CA GLU A 72 -21.71 -14.45 3.71
C GLU A 72 -20.68 -13.31 3.61
N LEU A 73 -19.39 -13.63 3.68
CA LEU A 73 -18.34 -12.61 3.55
C LEU A 73 -18.22 -12.13 2.11
N ARG A 74 -18.33 -13.01 1.13
CA ARG A 74 -18.28 -12.63 -0.29
C ARG A 74 -19.43 -11.71 -0.67
N GLU A 75 -20.65 -12.00 -0.19
CA GLU A 75 -21.81 -11.11 -0.36
C GLU A 75 -21.61 -9.75 0.32
N ALA A 76 -21.13 -9.75 1.56
CA ALA A 76 -20.87 -8.50 2.30
C ALA A 76 -19.77 -7.67 1.63
N ALA A 77 -18.69 -8.31 1.20
CA ALA A 77 -17.57 -7.64 0.49
C ALA A 77 -18.05 -7.10 -0.86
N ALA A 78 -18.88 -7.83 -1.62
CA ALA A 78 -19.45 -7.35 -2.88
C ALA A 78 -20.28 -6.07 -2.66
N LYS A 79 -21.18 -6.07 -1.67
CA LYS A 79 -21.99 -4.90 -1.31
C LYS A 79 -21.13 -3.72 -0.85
N TYR A 80 -20.14 -3.98 -0.02
CA TYR A 80 -19.19 -2.96 0.47
C TYR A 80 -18.39 -2.34 -0.69
N MET A 81 -17.78 -3.18 -1.52
CA MET A 81 -16.99 -2.72 -2.66
C MET A 81 -17.84 -1.94 -3.66
N ALA A 82 -19.06 -2.40 -3.93
CA ALA A 82 -20.01 -1.72 -4.80
C ALA A 82 -20.38 -0.33 -4.25
N ALA A 83 -20.74 -0.24 -2.97
CA ALA A 83 -21.13 1.02 -2.32
C ALA A 83 -19.99 2.04 -2.34
N MET A 84 -18.76 1.59 -2.07
CA MET A 84 -17.56 2.46 -2.11
C MET A 84 -17.22 2.94 -3.52
N ARG A 85 -17.75 2.30 -4.57
CA ARG A 85 -17.41 2.54 -5.98
C ARG A 85 -18.64 2.87 -6.82
N GLY A 86 -19.46 3.78 -6.29
CA GLY A 86 -20.59 4.38 -7.05
C GLY A 86 -21.69 3.39 -7.46
N GLY A 87 -21.85 2.26 -6.74
CA GLY A 87 -22.86 1.27 -7.03
C GLY A 87 -22.52 0.32 -8.19
N LEU A 88 -21.24 0.02 -8.39
CA LEU A 88 -20.82 -0.99 -9.38
C LEU A 88 -21.58 -2.30 -9.22
N PRO A 89 -21.92 -3.02 -10.30
CA PRO A 89 -22.69 -4.26 -10.26
C PRO A 89 -21.85 -5.47 -9.84
N ILE A 90 -21.17 -5.34 -8.69
CA ILE A 90 -20.30 -6.40 -8.15
C ILE A 90 -21.18 -7.49 -7.52
N ARG A 91 -21.06 -8.71 -8.00
CA ARG A 91 -21.79 -9.88 -7.48
C ARG A 91 -20.91 -10.67 -6.54
N ALA A 92 -21.50 -11.47 -5.66
CA ALA A 92 -20.74 -12.31 -4.72
C ALA A 92 -19.80 -13.30 -5.45
N GLU A 93 -20.23 -13.85 -6.59
CA GLU A 93 -19.39 -14.75 -7.42
C GLU A 93 -18.17 -14.06 -8.05
N ASP A 94 -18.19 -12.74 -8.18
CA ASP A 94 -17.06 -11.95 -8.69
C ASP A 94 -16.01 -11.68 -7.61
N VAL A 95 -16.32 -11.98 -6.33
CA VAL A 95 -15.45 -11.69 -5.18
C VAL A 95 -14.76 -12.95 -4.69
N VAL A 96 -13.47 -12.81 -4.38
CA VAL A 96 -12.63 -13.87 -3.81
C VAL A 96 -11.91 -13.35 -2.57
N VAL A 97 -11.85 -14.15 -1.51
CA VAL A 97 -11.20 -13.82 -0.23
C VAL A 97 -9.89 -14.58 -0.10
N ALA A 98 -8.81 -13.89 0.27
CA ALA A 98 -7.48 -14.47 0.48
C ALA A 98 -6.87 -14.07 1.83
N ALA A 99 -5.73 -14.67 2.17
CA ALA A 99 -4.96 -14.36 3.38
C ALA A 99 -4.31 -12.95 3.33
N GLY A 100 -5.14 -11.92 3.22
CA GLY A 100 -4.82 -10.51 3.01
C GLY A 100 -4.89 -10.13 1.52
N ALA A 101 -4.75 -8.84 1.23
CA ALA A 101 -4.77 -8.33 -0.14
C ALA A 101 -3.48 -8.63 -0.93
N LYS A 102 -2.36 -8.85 -0.23
CA LYS A 102 -1.03 -9.06 -0.86
C LYS A 102 -0.96 -10.24 -1.84
N PRO A 103 -1.55 -11.42 -1.59
CA PRO A 103 -1.54 -12.53 -2.57
C PRO A 103 -2.12 -12.17 -3.93
N PHE A 104 -3.11 -11.27 -3.98
CA PHE A 104 -3.72 -10.85 -5.24
C PHE A 104 -2.76 -10.11 -6.17
N ILE A 105 -1.69 -9.49 -5.65
CA ILE A 105 -0.62 -8.91 -6.47
C ILE A 105 0.04 -10.02 -7.32
N ALA A 106 0.44 -11.12 -6.66
CA ALA A 106 1.01 -12.27 -7.35
C ALA A 106 0.00 -12.91 -8.31
N TYR A 107 -1.24 -13.13 -7.86
CA TYR A 107 -2.26 -13.77 -8.67
C TYR A 107 -2.65 -12.92 -9.89
N ALA A 108 -2.64 -11.59 -9.79
CA ALA A 108 -2.84 -10.72 -10.93
C ALA A 108 -1.74 -10.89 -11.98
N VAL A 109 -0.46 -10.85 -11.57
CA VAL A 109 0.66 -11.08 -12.48
C VAL A 109 0.57 -12.48 -13.12
N LEU A 110 0.41 -13.52 -12.31
CA LEU A 110 0.34 -14.92 -12.76
C LEU A 110 -0.86 -15.22 -13.68
N SER A 111 -1.93 -14.42 -13.60
CA SER A 111 -3.15 -14.65 -14.39
C SER A 111 -3.23 -13.80 -15.64
N THR A 112 -2.38 -12.80 -15.79
CA THR A 112 -2.43 -11.85 -16.91
C THR A 112 -1.16 -11.86 -17.76
N THR A 113 -0.09 -12.52 -17.31
CA THR A 113 1.18 -12.62 -18.03
C THR A 113 1.59 -14.08 -18.22
N ASP A 114 2.29 -14.37 -19.32
CA ASP A 114 2.89 -15.67 -19.60
C ASP A 114 4.37 -15.69 -19.17
N TYR A 115 4.76 -16.75 -18.47
CA TYR A 115 6.12 -16.88 -17.95
C TYR A 115 7.16 -16.90 -19.06
N GLY A 116 8.09 -15.94 -19.01
CA GLY A 116 9.21 -15.87 -19.98
C GLY A 116 8.81 -15.39 -21.38
N ALA A 117 7.57 -14.97 -21.60
CA ALA A 117 7.12 -14.42 -22.88
C ALA A 117 7.57 -12.96 -23.12
N GLY A 118 8.19 -12.34 -22.12
CA GLY A 118 8.55 -10.92 -22.16
C GLY A 118 7.36 -9.99 -21.95
N ASP A 119 6.27 -10.52 -21.39
CA ASP A 119 5.12 -9.72 -21.03
C ASP A 119 5.49 -8.67 -19.98
N GLU A 120 4.98 -7.47 -20.16
CA GLU A 120 5.32 -6.29 -19.37
C GLU A 120 4.20 -5.95 -18.38
N VAL A 121 4.61 -5.54 -17.16
CA VAL A 121 3.70 -5.01 -16.16
C VAL A 121 4.16 -3.60 -15.78
N ILE A 122 3.29 -2.61 -16.01
CA ILE A 122 3.54 -1.22 -15.67
C ILE A 122 3.13 -1.01 -14.20
N TYR A 123 4.03 -0.44 -13.40
CA TYR A 123 3.81 -0.25 -11.96
C TYR A 123 4.33 1.11 -11.48
N PRO A 124 3.75 1.70 -10.40
CA PRO A 124 4.16 3.02 -9.90
C PRO A 124 5.54 2.96 -9.24
N ASN A 125 6.41 3.93 -9.53
CA ASN A 125 7.71 4.15 -8.89
C ASN A 125 7.86 5.63 -8.47
N PRO A 126 8.06 5.95 -7.16
CA PRO A 126 8.13 5.01 -6.04
C PRO A 126 6.83 4.22 -5.87
N GLY A 127 6.91 3.02 -5.29
CA GLY A 127 5.74 2.16 -5.10
C GLY A 127 5.96 1.12 -4.00
N PHE A 128 4.91 0.39 -3.67
CA PHE A 128 5.03 -0.71 -2.73
C PHE A 128 5.98 -1.78 -3.30
N PRO A 129 7.10 -2.11 -2.63
CA PRO A 129 8.20 -2.88 -3.23
C PRO A 129 7.81 -4.30 -3.69
N ILE A 130 6.67 -4.79 -3.21
CA ILE A 130 6.16 -6.11 -3.59
C ILE A 130 5.66 -6.13 -5.05
N TYR A 131 5.31 -4.99 -5.65
CA TYR A 131 4.90 -4.97 -7.06
C TYR A 131 6.05 -5.42 -7.96
N GLU A 132 7.17 -4.72 -7.94
CA GLU A 132 8.35 -5.06 -8.74
C GLU A 132 8.85 -6.47 -8.44
N SER A 133 8.91 -6.85 -7.16
CA SER A 133 9.31 -8.16 -6.70
C SER A 133 8.45 -9.28 -7.31
N GLN A 134 7.12 -9.15 -7.27
CA GLN A 134 6.21 -10.16 -7.82
C GLN A 134 6.25 -10.19 -9.35
N ILE A 135 6.40 -9.05 -10.00
CA ILE A 135 6.53 -8.98 -11.47
C ILE A 135 7.77 -9.77 -11.90
N ALA A 136 8.95 -9.43 -11.38
CA ALA A 136 10.20 -10.04 -11.75
C ALA A 136 10.27 -11.54 -11.38
N ALA A 137 9.87 -11.90 -10.16
CA ALA A 137 9.90 -13.30 -9.70
C ALA A 137 8.94 -14.21 -10.46
N ASN A 138 7.85 -13.67 -11.00
CA ASN A 138 6.91 -14.43 -11.83
C ASN A 138 7.23 -14.39 -13.32
N GLY A 139 8.39 -13.84 -13.71
CA GLY A 139 8.94 -13.93 -15.07
C GLY A 139 8.39 -12.91 -16.05
N ALA A 140 7.66 -11.89 -15.56
CA ALA A 140 7.27 -10.72 -16.34
C ALA A 140 8.33 -9.61 -16.25
N VAL A 141 8.24 -8.64 -17.13
CA VAL A 141 9.17 -7.48 -17.20
C VAL A 141 8.57 -6.32 -16.43
N PRO A 142 9.23 -5.84 -15.38
CA PRO A 142 8.76 -4.67 -14.64
C PRO A 142 9.04 -3.38 -15.43
N VAL A 143 8.01 -2.57 -15.66
CA VAL A 143 8.08 -1.28 -16.36
C VAL A 143 7.63 -0.18 -15.40
N PRO A 144 8.55 0.61 -14.80
CA PRO A 144 8.18 1.65 -13.86
C PRO A 144 7.55 2.85 -14.56
N ILE A 145 6.42 3.34 -14.03
CA ILE A 145 5.87 4.65 -14.33
C ILE A 145 6.21 5.61 -13.19
N HIS A 146 6.79 6.76 -13.53
CA HIS A 146 7.37 7.65 -12.52
C HIS A 146 6.34 8.61 -11.93
N LEU A 147 6.21 8.56 -10.61
CA LEU A 147 5.40 9.52 -9.86
C LEU A 147 6.20 10.79 -9.62
N ARG A 148 5.54 11.95 -9.74
CA ARG A 148 6.18 13.26 -9.67
C ARG A 148 5.66 14.09 -8.49
N GLU A 149 6.60 14.63 -7.69
CA GLU A 149 6.24 15.53 -6.60
C GLU A 149 5.42 16.72 -7.08
N ALA A 150 5.80 17.32 -8.21
CA ALA A 150 5.09 18.44 -8.84
C ALA A 150 3.64 18.11 -9.27
N ARG A 151 3.26 16.82 -9.31
CA ARG A 151 1.91 16.35 -9.64
C ARG A 151 1.22 15.72 -8.41
N GLY A 152 1.63 16.07 -7.20
CA GLY A 152 1.09 15.47 -5.97
C GLY A 152 1.32 13.96 -5.90
N PHE A 153 2.43 13.48 -6.48
CA PHE A 153 2.77 12.07 -6.63
C PHE A 153 1.79 11.26 -7.49
N GLY A 154 1.11 11.92 -8.44
CA GLY A 154 0.55 11.31 -9.62
C GLY A 154 1.60 11.17 -10.72
N PHE A 155 1.24 10.50 -11.82
CA PHE A 155 2.05 10.43 -13.04
C PHE A 155 1.35 11.15 -14.20
N ASP A 156 2.10 11.41 -15.27
CA ASP A 156 1.53 11.98 -16.49
C ASP A 156 0.86 10.87 -17.33
N PRO A 157 -0.45 10.94 -17.62
CA PRO A 157 -1.10 9.99 -18.53
C PRO A 157 -0.41 9.86 -19.90
N ALA A 158 0.20 10.92 -20.40
CA ALA A 158 0.97 10.86 -21.64
C ALA A 158 2.27 10.02 -21.50
N GLU A 159 2.85 9.93 -20.29
CA GLU A 159 3.95 8.99 -20.02
C GLU A 159 3.45 7.54 -20.07
N LEU A 160 2.28 7.27 -19.51
CA LEU A 160 1.66 5.93 -19.60
C LEU A 160 1.46 5.50 -21.06
N GLU A 161 0.91 6.38 -21.90
CA GLU A 161 0.67 6.07 -23.33
C GLU A 161 1.97 5.74 -24.08
N ARG A 162 3.09 6.39 -23.72
CA ARG A 162 4.41 6.09 -24.31
C ARG A 162 5.02 4.78 -23.80
N LEU A 163 4.70 4.35 -22.57
CA LEU A 163 5.24 3.12 -21.98
C LEU A 163 4.53 1.86 -22.47
N ILE A 164 3.27 1.98 -22.93
CA ILE A 164 2.50 0.82 -23.37
C ILE A 164 3.04 0.27 -24.69
N THR A 165 3.31 -1.02 -24.71
CA THR A 165 3.69 -1.81 -25.88
C THR A 165 2.68 -2.95 -26.12
N PRO A 166 2.75 -3.69 -27.24
CA PRO A 166 1.93 -4.90 -27.42
C PRO A 166 2.16 -5.98 -26.35
N ARG A 167 3.28 -5.92 -25.64
CA ARG A 167 3.61 -6.84 -24.53
C ARG A 167 3.07 -6.38 -23.19
N SER A 168 2.60 -5.15 -23.07
CA SER A 168 2.03 -4.64 -21.81
C SER A 168 0.69 -5.34 -21.51
N LYS A 169 0.64 -6.09 -20.41
CA LYS A 169 -0.51 -6.91 -20.01
C LYS A 169 -1.23 -6.40 -18.77
N LEU A 170 -0.53 -5.73 -17.88
CA LEU A 170 -1.06 -5.28 -16.61
C LEU A 170 -0.54 -3.88 -16.27
N LEU A 171 -1.45 -3.01 -15.84
CA LEU A 171 -1.16 -1.71 -15.22
C LEU A 171 -1.54 -1.79 -13.74
N ILE A 172 -0.60 -1.55 -12.84
CA ILE A 172 -0.86 -1.47 -11.40
C ILE A 172 -1.10 -0.02 -11.01
N LEU A 173 -2.24 0.24 -10.39
CA LEU A 173 -2.60 1.51 -9.77
C LEU A 173 -2.79 1.29 -8.27
N ASN A 174 -2.16 2.11 -7.45
CA ASN A 174 -2.32 2.08 -6.00
C ASN A 174 -2.67 3.48 -5.49
N TYR A 175 -3.94 3.71 -5.22
CA TYR A 175 -4.43 4.99 -4.70
C TYR A 175 -5.59 4.79 -3.73
N PRO A 176 -5.55 5.44 -2.54
CA PRO A 176 -4.46 6.26 -1.99
C PRO A 176 -3.13 5.53 -1.94
N HIS A 177 -2.03 6.25 -2.24
CA HIS A 177 -0.75 5.65 -2.58
C HIS A 177 0.13 5.35 -1.36
N ASN A 178 0.76 4.18 -1.35
CA ASN A 178 1.89 3.86 -0.49
C ASN A 178 3.17 3.85 -1.37
N PRO A 179 4.17 4.73 -1.11
CA PRO A 179 4.48 5.41 0.15
C PRO A 179 4.04 6.89 0.28
N THR A 180 3.49 7.51 -0.74
CA THR A 180 3.42 8.98 -0.82
C THR A 180 2.16 9.61 -0.20
N GLY A 181 1.09 8.83 -0.02
CA GLY A 181 -0.23 9.34 0.35
C GLY A 181 -0.95 10.11 -0.77
N GLY A 182 -0.37 10.10 -1.99
CA GLY A 182 -0.94 10.78 -3.16
C GLY A 182 -2.27 10.17 -3.62
N LEU A 183 -3.02 10.95 -4.38
CA LEU A 183 -4.23 10.53 -5.08
C LEU A 183 -4.10 10.83 -6.57
N LEU A 184 -4.76 10.03 -7.40
CA LEU A 184 -5.07 10.42 -8.77
C LEU A 184 -6.38 11.22 -8.78
N SER A 185 -6.38 12.31 -9.53
CA SER A 185 -7.62 13.07 -9.75
C SER A 185 -8.58 12.27 -10.63
N ARG A 186 -9.86 12.62 -10.58
CA ARG A 186 -10.85 12.05 -11.49
C ARG A 186 -10.46 12.26 -12.96
N THR A 187 -9.95 13.44 -13.30
CA THR A 187 -9.47 13.76 -14.66
C THR A 187 -8.30 12.86 -15.08
N ASP A 188 -7.34 12.59 -14.18
CA ASP A 188 -6.25 11.65 -14.48
C ASP A 188 -6.79 10.24 -14.71
N LEU A 189 -7.71 9.76 -13.86
CA LEU A 189 -8.33 8.45 -14.01
C LEU A 189 -9.16 8.34 -15.31
N GLU A 190 -9.86 9.39 -15.72
CA GLU A 190 -10.55 9.44 -17.01
C GLU A 190 -9.57 9.35 -18.18
N ALA A 191 -8.45 10.09 -18.12
CA ALA A 191 -7.41 10.02 -19.15
C ALA A 191 -6.74 8.63 -19.20
N ILE A 192 -6.44 8.04 -18.05
CA ILE A 192 -5.88 6.68 -17.96
C ILE A 192 -6.88 5.66 -18.55
N ALA A 193 -8.16 5.78 -18.24
CA ALA A 193 -9.19 4.88 -18.78
C ALA A 193 -9.30 4.98 -20.30
N GLU A 194 -9.22 6.19 -20.88
CA GLU A 194 -9.19 6.37 -22.35
C GLU A 194 -7.99 5.67 -22.98
N ILE A 195 -6.81 5.78 -22.36
CA ILE A 195 -5.61 5.07 -22.81
C ILE A 195 -5.80 3.55 -22.73
N VAL A 196 -6.26 3.05 -21.57
CA VAL A 196 -6.48 1.60 -21.35
C VAL A 196 -7.48 1.02 -22.36
N ARG A 197 -8.55 1.76 -22.72
CA ARG A 197 -9.54 1.29 -23.71
C ARG A 197 -8.97 1.09 -25.11
N LYS A 198 -7.93 1.83 -25.50
CA LYS A 198 -7.23 1.66 -26.77
C LYS A 198 -6.41 0.37 -26.82
N HIS A 199 -6.13 -0.25 -25.66
CA HIS A 199 -5.28 -1.43 -25.51
C HIS A 199 -6.09 -2.61 -24.92
N PRO A 200 -6.79 -3.42 -25.75
CA PRO A 200 -7.70 -4.46 -25.28
C PRO A 200 -7.00 -5.58 -24.48
N GLN A 201 -5.69 -5.77 -24.67
CA GLN A 201 -4.87 -6.74 -23.92
C GLN A 201 -4.49 -6.27 -22.52
N LEU A 202 -4.67 -4.99 -22.19
CA LEU A 202 -4.20 -4.39 -20.94
C LEU A 202 -5.24 -4.52 -19.83
N TRP A 203 -4.85 -5.22 -18.76
CA TRP A 203 -5.58 -5.28 -17.49
C TRP A 203 -5.17 -4.14 -16.57
N VAL A 204 -6.04 -3.79 -15.63
CA VAL A 204 -5.73 -2.88 -14.52
C VAL A 204 -5.83 -3.64 -13.20
N TYR A 205 -4.79 -3.58 -12.37
CA TYR A 205 -4.84 -3.98 -10.97
C TYR A 205 -4.97 -2.71 -10.13
N ALA A 206 -6.14 -2.50 -9.55
CA ALA A 206 -6.43 -1.36 -8.69
C ALA A 206 -6.29 -1.80 -7.22
N ASP A 207 -5.12 -1.50 -6.63
CA ASP A 207 -4.87 -1.71 -5.20
C ASP A 207 -5.45 -0.54 -4.41
N GLU A 208 -6.65 -0.75 -3.91
CA GLU A 208 -7.47 0.28 -3.26
C GLU A 208 -7.62 0.01 -1.76
N ILE A 209 -6.62 -0.66 -1.14
CA ILE A 209 -6.61 -1.05 0.28
C ILE A 209 -6.79 0.13 1.25
N TYR A 210 -6.56 1.36 0.79
CA TYR A 210 -6.77 2.60 1.55
C TYR A 210 -8.05 3.36 1.14
N SER A 211 -8.98 2.73 0.42
CA SER A 211 -10.19 3.35 -0.14
C SER A 211 -11.00 4.20 0.85
N ARG A 212 -11.09 3.79 2.12
CA ARG A 212 -11.77 4.55 3.20
C ARG A 212 -10.87 5.58 3.89
N LEU A 213 -9.58 5.59 3.63
CA LEU A 213 -8.63 6.54 4.21
C LEU A 213 -8.32 7.68 3.21
N VAL A 214 -9.37 8.31 2.71
CA VAL A 214 -9.30 9.51 1.86
C VAL A 214 -9.71 10.71 2.70
N TYR A 215 -8.95 11.80 2.59
CA TYR A 215 -9.14 13.02 3.37
C TYR A 215 -9.47 14.23 2.49
N ALA A 216 -9.20 14.15 1.20
CA ALA A 216 -9.47 15.19 0.22
C ALA A 216 -10.56 14.71 -0.74
N GLY A 217 -11.80 15.15 -0.53
CA GLY A 217 -12.93 14.76 -1.36
C GLY A 217 -13.44 13.33 -1.10
N ALA A 218 -14.07 12.74 -2.10
CA ALA A 218 -14.57 11.38 -2.08
C ALA A 218 -13.60 10.44 -2.81
N PHE A 219 -13.53 9.18 -2.36
CA PHE A 219 -12.82 8.14 -3.08
C PHE A 219 -13.47 7.89 -4.46
N PHE A 220 -12.64 7.75 -5.49
CA PHE A 220 -13.09 7.43 -6.83
C PHE A 220 -12.19 6.35 -7.43
N SER A 221 -12.79 5.25 -7.91
CA SER A 221 -12.08 4.14 -8.55
C SER A 221 -12.16 4.25 -10.07
N ILE A 222 -11.09 3.87 -10.76
CA ILE A 222 -11.07 3.76 -12.21
C ILE A 222 -12.16 2.78 -12.72
N ALA A 223 -12.51 1.78 -11.92
CA ALA A 223 -13.56 0.81 -12.27
C ALA A 223 -14.97 1.43 -12.41
N GLN A 224 -15.19 2.66 -11.87
CA GLN A 224 -16.46 3.37 -12.02
C GLN A 224 -16.66 3.96 -13.41
N LEU A 225 -15.57 4.05 -14.19
CA LEU A 225 -15.64 4.57 -15.55
C LEU A 225 -16.19 3.52 -16.53
N PRO A 226 -16.96 3.91 -17.54
CA PRO A 226 -17.58 2.99 -18.46
C PRO A 226 -16.60 1.99 -19.10
N GLY A 227 -16.91 0.70 -19.05
CA GLY A 227 -16.09 -0.38 -19.62
C GLY A 227 -14.80 -0.68 -18.87
N MET A 228 -14.62 -0.13 -17.67
CA MET A 228 -13.40 -0.35 -16.88
C MET A 228 -13.55 -1.46 -15.84
N TYR A 229 -14.75 -1.72 -15.31
CA TYR A 229 -14.94 -2.76 -14.29
C TYR A 229 -14.52 -4.15 -14.79
N GLU A 230 -14.91 -4.51 -16.00
CA GLU A 230 -14.66 -5.83 -16.60
C GLU A 230 -13.17 -6.13 -16.78
N ARG A 231 -12.35 -5.10 -16.92
CA ARG A 231 -10.88 -5.20 -17.10
C ARG A 231 -10.07 -4.74 -15.89
N THR A 232 -10.75 -4.42 -14.79
CA THR A 232 -10.09 -4.00 -13.54
C THR A 232 -10.18 -5.10 -12.50
N ILE A 233 -9.05 -5.51 -11.96
CA ILE A 233 -8.96 -6.34 -10.76
C ILE A 233 -9.00 -5.37 -9.58
N LEU A 234 -10.16 -5.28 -8.93
CA LEU A 234 -10.30 -4.48 -7.71
C LEU A 234 -9.73 -5.26 -6.53
N SER A 235 -8.79 -4.68 -5.79
CA SER A 235 -8.22 -5.27 -4.57
C SER A 235 -8.43 -4.35 -3.39
N ASP A 236 -8.98 -4.89 -2.31
CA ASP A 236 -9.26 -4.18 -1.06
C ASP A 236 -9.13 -5.18 0.11
N GLY A 237 -9.43 -4.78 1.34
CA GLY A 237 -9.36 -5.69 2.48
C GLY A 237 -9.58 -5.05 3.84
N ALA A 238 -9.61 -5.89 4.85
CA ALA A 238 -9.91 -5.48 6.22
C ALA A 238 -8.71 -4.80 6.94
N SER A 239 -7.50 -4.96 6.41
CA SER A 239 -6.25 -4.61 7.12
C SER A 239 -6.16 -3.15 7.56
N LYS A 240 -6.59 -2.20 6.73
CA LYS A 240 -6.36 -0.76 6.98
C LYS A 240 -7.60 -0.07 7.53
N THR A 241 -8.75 -0.35 6.97
CA THR A 241 -10.02 0.26 7.39
C THR A 241 -10.43 -0.13 8.81
N TRP A 242 -10.18 -1.38 9.21
CA TRP A 242 -10.61 -1.90 10.52
C TRP A 242 -9.44 -2.38 11.40
N ALA A 243 -8.22 -1.88 11.14
CA ALA A 243 -7.00 -2.23 11.90
C ALA A 243 -6.79 -3.75 12.04
N MET A 244 -7.04 -4.51 10.97
CA MET A 244 -7.00 -5.97 10.95
C MET A 244 -5.78 -6.53 10.21
N THR A 245 -4.61 -5.89 10.29
CA THR A 245 -3.42 -6.31 9.55
C THR A 245 -2.99 -7.75 9.87
N GLY A 246 -3.03 -8.13 11.15
CA GLY A 246 -2.66 -9.46 11.64
C GLY A 246 -3.72 -10.54 11.39
N TRP A 247 -4.96 -10.16 11.07
CA TRP A 247 -6.07 -11.09 10.80
C TRP A 247 -6.00 -11.73 9.42
N ARG A 248 -5.24 -11.13 8.51
CA ARG A 248 -4.97 -11.62 7.17
C ARG A 248 -6.24 -11.87 6.35
N ILE A 249 -7.08 -10.85 6.16
CA ILE A 249 -8.23 -10.89 5.26
C ILE A 249 -8.13 -9.76 4.23
N GLY A 250 -8.11 -10.15 2.96
CA GLY A 250 -8.26 -9.29 1.80
C GLY A 250 -9.26 -9.91 0.83
N PHE A 251 -9.78 -9.11 -0.05
CA PHE A 251 -10.70 -9.55 -1.09
C PHE A 251 -10.39 -8.83 -2.41
N ALA A 252 -10.59 -9.55 -3.50
CA ALA A 252 -10.49 -8.99 -4.83
C ALA A 252 -11.76 -9.29 -5.62
N SER A 253 -12.09 -8.43 -6.58
CA SER A 253 -13.25 -8.60 -7.45
C SER A 253 -12.87 -8.39 -8.91
N ASN A 254 -13.23 -9.36 -9.73
CA ASN A 254 -13.27 -9.25 -11.18
C ASN A 254 -14.12 -10.40 -11.74
N PRO A 255 -15.11 -10.17 -12.60
CA PRO A 255 -16.03 -11.22 -13.07
C PRO A 255 -15.36 -12.35 -13.87
N MET A 256 -14.29 -12.05 -14.60
CA MET A 256 -13.57 -13.04 -15.41
C MET A 256 -12.50 -13.79 -14.60
N LEU A 257 -11.80 -13.09 -13.69
CA LEU A 257 -10.65 -13.65 -12.98
C LEU A 257 -11.00 -14.26 -11.63
N ALA A 258 -12.18 -14.04 -11.06
CA ALA A 258 -12.56 -14.64 -9.79
C ALA A 258 -12.42 -16.18 -9.77
N PRO A 259 -12.86 -16.93 -10.80
CA PRO A 259 -12.63 -18.38 -10.86
C PRO A 259 -11.14 -18.76 -10.96
N VAL A 260 -10.33 -17.93 -11.59
CA VAL A 260 -8.88 -18.14 -11.71
C VAL A 260 -8.21 -17.93 -10.37
N PHE A 261 -8.53 -16.84 -9.67
CA PHE A 261 -8.00 -16.55 -8.33
C PHE A 261 -8.41 -17.63 -7.32
N THR A 262 -9.63 -18.12 -7.41
CA THR A 262 -10.10 -19.26 -6.59
C THR A 262 -9.18 -20.47 -6.78
N ARG A 263 -8.79 -20.80 -8.02
CA ARG A 263 -7.82 -21.89 -8.28
C ARG A 263 -6.43 -21.61 -7.73
N TRP A 264 -5.94 -20.36 -7.84
CA TRP A 264 -4.67 -19.98 -7.22
C TRP A 264 -4.71 -20.17 -5.69
N ILE A 265 -5.77 -19.71 -5.02
CA ILE A 265 -5.95 -19.89 -3.58
C ILE A 265 -6.01 -21.37 -3.22
N THR A 266 -6.76 -22.18 -3.97
CA THR A 266 -6.82 -23.65 -3.75
C THR A 266 -5.44 -24.28 -3.78
N ASN A 267 -4.57 -23.83 -4.68
CA ASN A 267 -3.24 -24.44 -4.88
C ASN A 267 -2.14 -23.86 -4.00
N THR A 268 -2.36 -22.72 -3.33
CA THR A 268 -1.33 -22.03 -2.54
C THR A 268 -1.64 -22.02 -1.04
N GLU A 269 -2.87 -21.73 -0.64
CA GLU A 269 -3.25 -21.53 0.76
C GLU A 269 -4.53 -22.26 1.18
N SER A 270 -5.16 -23.01 0.28
CA SER A 270 -6.45 -23.72 0.45
C SER A 270 -7.62 -22.78 0.66
N CYS A 271 -7.61 -21.94 1.68
CA CYS A 271 -8.57 -20.89 1.99
C CYS A 271 -8.00 -19.93 3.03
N ALA A 272 -8.56 -18.74 3.15
CA ALA A 272 -8.28 -17.84 4.25
C ALA A 272 -8.80 -18.42 5.59
N SER A 273 -8.23 -17.99 6.72
CA SER A 273 -8.65 -18.41 8.07
C SER A 273 -10.15 -18.23 8.28
N GLN A 274 -10.87 -19.30 8.60
CA GLN A 274 -12.33 -19.25 8.83
C GLN A 274 -12.70 -18.29 9.96
N ILE A 275 -11.96 -18.28 11.05
CA ILE A 275 -12.18 -17.39 12.20
C ILE A 275 -12.05 -15.93 11.76
N SER A 276 -10.99 -15.63 10.99
CA SER A 276 -10.75 -14.29 10.47
C SER A 276 -11.82 -13.83 9.45
N GLN A 277 -12.37 -14.77 8.67
CA GLN A 277 -13.45 -14.46 7.75
C GLN A 277 -14.73 -14.02 8.47
N TRP A 278 -15.11 -14.71 9.57
CA TRP A 278 -16.25 -14.31 10.39
C TRP A 278 -16.03 -12.95 11.09
N ALA A 279 -14.80 -12.69 11.54
CA ALA A 279 -14.43 -11.38 12.08
C ALA A 279 -14.52 -10.28 11.02
N ALA A 280 -14.05 -10.55 9.80
CA ALA A 280 -14.12 -9.59 8.70
C ALA A 280 -15.56 -9.33 8.22
N LEU A 281 -16.43 -10.34 8.27
CA LEU A 281 -17.87 -10.18 8.03
C LEU A 281 -18.45 -9.14 9.00
N GLU A 282 -18.18 -9.29 10.29
CA GLU A 282 -18.61 -8.33 11.30
C GLU A 282 -17.99 -6.94 11.06
N ALA A 283 -16.72 -6.86 10.67
CA ALA A 283 -16.06 -5.60 10.36
C ALA A 283 -16.77 -4.83 9.25
N ILE A 284 -17.25 -5.53 8.21
CA ILE A 284 -17.93 -4.94 7.05
C ILE A 284 -19.39 -4.60 7.38
N THR A 285 -20.10 -5.48 8.08
CA THR A 285 -21.56 -5.38 8.27
C THR A 285 -21.98 -4.75 9.59
N GLY A 286 -21.10 -4.77 10.58
CA GLY A 286 -21.34 -4.22 11.92
C GLY A 286 -21.17 -2.70 11.99
N PRO A 287 -21.21 -2.13 13.22
CA PRO A 287 -21.01 -0.70 13.47
C PRO A 287 -19.68 -0.17 12.89
N GLN A 288 -19.72 0.97 12.25
CA GLN A 288 -18.55 1.57 11.59
C GLN A 288 -17.88 2.70 12.42
N ASP A 289 -18.43 3.03 13.58
CA ASP A 289 -17.97 4.15 14.41
C ASP A 289 -16.47 4.08 14.76
N ALA A 290 -15.95 2.88 15.04
CA ALA A 290 -14.53 2.69 15.36
C ALA A 290 -13.64 3.01 14.16
N ALA A 291 -14.02 2.59 12.96
CA ALA A 291 -13.29 2.89 11.72
C ALA A 291 -13.32 4.40 11.40
N GLU A 292 -14.47 5.06 11.60
CA GLU A 292 -14.59 6.49 11.38
C GLU A 292 -13.83 7.32 12.43
N ARG A 293 -13.83 6.93 13.70
CA ARG A 293 -12.97 7.56 14.72
C ARG A 293 -11.49 7.42 14.37
N MET A 294 -11.03 6.23 13.95
CA MET A 294 -9.65 6.01 13.53
C MET A 294 -9.30 6.87 12.30
N ARG A 295 -10.19 6.97 11.31
CA ARG A 295 -10.00 7.83 10.14
C ARG A 295 -9.88 9.30 10.53
N ALA A 296 -10.73 9.79 11.44
CA ALA A 296 -10.68 11.16 11.96
C ALA A 296 -9.36 11.43 12.70
N GLU A 297 -8.89 10.48 13.50
CA GLU A 297 -7.60 10.58 14.18
C GLU A 297 -6.43 10.62 13.17
N PHE A 298 -6.45 9.79 12.13
CA PHE A 298 -5.44 9.87 11.08
C PHE A 298 -5.44 11.21 10.34
N LEU A 299 -6.62 11.80 10.12
CA LEU A 299 -6.70 13.15 9.54
C LEU A 299 -6.03 14.19 10.45
N ALA A 300 -6.30 14.17 11.74
CA ALA A 300 -5.67 15.07 12.71
C ALA A 300 -4.14 14.89 12.77
N ARG A 301 -3.67 13.63 12.77
CA ARG A 301 -2.23 13.29 12.74
C ARG A 301 -1.56 13.71 11.43
N ARG A 302 -2.25 13.60 10.30
CA ARG A 302 -1.77 14.11 9.00
C ARG A 302 -1.50 15.60 9.08
N ASP A 303 -2.46 16.37 9.55
CA ASP A 303 -2.34 17.82 9.62
C ASP A 303 -1.22 18.23 10.59
N LEU A 304 -1.10 17.54 11.72
CA LEU A 304 -0.03 17.73 12.68
C LEU A 304 1.36 17.45 12.06
N ILE A 305 1.56 16.27 11.48
CA ILE A 305 2.89 15.87 10.99
C ILE A 305 3.34 16.74 9.80
N VAL A 306 2.41 17.09 8.90
CA VAL A 306 2.74 17.96 7.75
C VAL A 306 3.15 19.34 8.22
N ARG A 307 2.41 19.94 9.17
CA ARG A 307 2.79 21.23 9.76
C ARG A 307 4.18 21.16 10.39
N LEU A 308 4.40 20.19 11.26
CA LEU A 308 5.70 20.04 11.98
C LEU A 308 6.87 19.80 11.02
N LEU A 309 6.70 18.95 10.00
CA LEU A 309 7.78 18.66 9.03
C LEU A 309 8.15 19.90 8.20
N ASN A 310 7.19 20.76 7.85
CA ASN A 310 7.46 21.99 7.11
C ASN A 310 8.16 23.07 7.98
N GLU A 311 8.21 22.90 9.31
CA GLU A 311 8.98 23.73 10.22
C GLU A 311 10.43 23.21 10.39
N VAL A 312 10.75 22.00 9.90
CA VAL A 312 12.10 21.39 10.00
C VAL A 312 13.02 22.00 8.95
N PRO A 313 14.21 22.47 9.31
CA PRO A 313 15.17 23.07 8.36
C PRO A 313 15.55 22.12 7.22
N GLY A 314 15.28 22.52 6.00
CA GLY A 314 15.64 21.77 4.79
C GLY A 314 14.72 20.59 4.45
N VAL A 315 13.54 20.54 5.06
CA VAL A 315 12.49 19.56 4.78
C VAL A 315 11.28 20.27 4.19
N SER A 316 10.66 19.67 3.17
CA SER A 316 9.36 20.09 2.66
C SER A 316 8.44 18.89 2.52
N CYS A 317 7.18 19.04 2.89
CA CYS A 317 6.20 17.97 2.91
C CYS A 317 4.88 18.45 2.30
N GLN A 318 4.44 17.81 1.23
CA GLN A 318 3.11 18.03 0.67
C GLN A 318 2.05 17.37 1.55
N VAL A 319 0.83 17.91 1.53
CA VAL A 319 -0.32 17.35 2.24
C VAL A 319 -0.81 16.13 1.48
N PRO A 320 -0.73 14.91 2.05
CA PRO A 320 -1.24 13.72 1.38
C PRO A 320 -2.78 13.72 1.33
N GLY A 321 -3.31 13.21 0.21
CA GLY A 321 -4.75 13.11 0.00
C GLY A 321 -5.39 11.91 0.71
N GLY A 322 -4.61 10.89 1.07
CA GLY A 322 -5.11 9.66 1.70
C GLY A 322 -4.03 8.79 2.33
N ALA A 323 -4.39 7.56 2.71
CA ALA A 323 -3.59 6.61 3.48
C ALA A 323 -3.16 7.18 4.85
N PHE A 324 -2.04 6.73 5.41
CA PHE A 324 -1.46 7.25 6.65
C PHE A 324 0.08 7.40 6.52
N TYR A 325 0.51 7.91 5.35
CA TYR A 325 1.91 8.17 5.04
C TYR A 325 2.11 9.61 4.61
N VAL A 326 3.28 10.16 4.94
CA VAL A 326 3.83 11.35 4.31
C VAL A 326 5.18 11.01 3.66
N TRP A 327 5.50 11.74 2.59
CA TRP A 327 6.67 11.55 1.75
C TRP A 327 7.48 12.84 1.63
N PRO A 328 8.03 13.36 2.75
CA PRO A 328 8.76 14.61 2.74
C PRO A 328 10.03 14.52 1.89
N ASN A 329 10.30 15.61 1.18
CA ASN A 329 11.55 15.87 0.49
C ASN A 329 12.60 16.30 1.52
N VAL A 330 13.71 15.57 1.56
CA VAL A 330 14.83 15.81 2.50
C VAL A 330 16.14 16.17 1.77
N THR A 331 16.06 16.51 0.49
CA THR A 331 17.24 16.84 -0.34
C THR A 331 18.13 17.90 0.30
N GLU A 332 17.51 19.00 0.73
CA GLU A 332 18.23 20.10 1.35
C GLU A 332 18.72 19.72 2.77
N ALA A 333 17.95 18.93 3.51
CA ALA A 333 18.38 18.42 4.82
C ALA A 333 19.62 17.51 4.69
N CYS A 334 19.65 16.62 3.68
CA CYS A 334 20.84 15.80 3.36
C CYS A 334 22.05 16.71 3.09
N ARG A 335 21.88 17.73 2.25
CA ARG A 335 22.96 18.67 1.93
C ARG A 335 23.48 19.39 3.17
N ARG A 336 22.60 19.86 4.06
CA ARG A 336 22.97 20.59 5.30
C ARG A 336 23.83 19.76 6.23
N ILE A 337 23.50 18.49 6.43
CA ILE A 337 24.25 17.60 7.32
C ILE A 337 25.39 16.87 6.61
N GLY A 338 25.54 17.06 5.29
CA GLY A 338 26.55 16.39 4.47
C GLY A 338 26.33 14.89 4.33
N ALA A 339 25.06 14.44 4.36
CA ALA A 339 24.70 13.09 4.00
C ALA A 339 24.70 12.94 2.47
N ALA A 340 25.23 11.83 1.96
CA ALA A 340 25.30 11.58 0.53
C ALA A 340 23.91 11.40 -0.08
N ASP A 341 22.98 10.82 0.68
CA ASP A 341 21.63 10.53 0.23
C ASP A 341 20.63 10.30 1.39
N SER A 342 19.37 10.06 1.03
CA SER A 342 18.28 9.76 1.97
C SER A 342 18.52 8.50 2.80
N GLU A 343 19.26 7.51 2.29
CA GLU A 343 19.57 6.29 3.04
C GLU A 343 20.63 6.57 4.12
N GLU A 344 21.67 7.34 3.81
CA GLU A 344 22.62 7.79 4.82
C GLU A 344 21.95 8.72 5.84
N PHE A 345 21.10 9.64 5.39
CA PHE A 345 20.30 10.50 6.25
C PHE A 345 19.47 9.68 7.25
N ARG A 346 18.70 8.67 6.78
CA ARG A 346 17.88 7.80 7.62
C ARG A 346 18.73 7.01 8.63
N LYS A 347 19.85 6.45 8.19
CA LYS A 347 20.75 5.68 9.08
C LYS A 347 21.33 6.54 10.20
N ARG A 348 21.80 7.73 9.86
CA ARG A 348 22.31 8.68 10.85
C ARG A 348 21.22 9.12 11.81
N LEU A 349 20.05 9.47 11.29
CA LEU A 349 18.89 9.87 12.09
C LEU A 349 18.47 8.77 13.09
N LEU A 350 18.47 7.50 12.66
CA LEU A 350 18.19 6.37 13.55
C LEU A 350 19.25 6.22 14.65
N ASN A 351 20.53 6.26 14.29
CA ASN A 351 21.60 5.95 15.22
C ASN A 351 21.94 7.11 16.17
N GLU A 352 21.86 8.36 15.71
CA GLU A 352 22.23 9.57 16.45
C GLU A 352 21.05 10.20 17.20
N ALA A 353 19.83 10.15 16.61
CA ALA A 353 18.64 10.79 17.17
C ALA A 353 17.51 9.83 17.61
N GLY A 354 17.65 8.53 17.32
CA GLY A 354 16.64 7.54 17.69
C GLY A 354 15.31 7.70 16.93
N VAL A 355 15.34 8.13 15.67
CA VAL A 355 14.14 8.23 14.81
C VAL A 355 14.30 7.31 13.61
N ALA A 356 13.38 6.37 13.47
CA ALA A 356 13.40 5.35 12.43
C ALA A 356 12.40 5.69 11.31
N LEU A 357 12.92 5.75 10.08
CA LEU A 357 12.21 6.05 8.84
C LEU A 357 12.58 5.05 7.75
N LEU A 358 11.90 5.15 6.61
CA LEU A 358 12.30 4.45 5.39
C LEU A 358 12.76 5.47 4.34
N ALA A 359 13.87 5.17 3.67
CA ALA A 359 14.37 5.98 2.57
C ALA A 359 13.64 5.67 1.25
N ASP A 360 13.75 6.56 0.29
CA ASP A 360 13.14 6.43 -1.04
C ASP A 360 13.55 5.15 -1.77
N ILE A 361 14.83 4.74 -1.66
CA ILE A 361 15.34 3.50 -2.27
C ILE A 361 14.65 2.22 -1.77
N HIS A 362 13.92 2.30 -0.67
CA HIS A 362 13.12 1.17 -0.17
C HIS A 362 11.80 0.98 -0.93
N PHE A 363 11.49 1.88 -1.85
CA PHE A 363 10.23 1.92 -2.61
C PHE A 363 10.46 1.91 -4.13
N GLY A 364 11.65 1.51 -4.56
CA GLY A 364 12.05 1.44 -5.96
C GLY A 364 13.31 2.26 -6.26
N ALA A 365 13.73 2.26 -7.51
CA ALA A 365 14.84 3.10 -7.94
C ALA A 365 14.48 4.58 -7.82
N ARG A 366 15.47 5.42 -7.53
CA ARG A 366 15.25 6.88 -7.49
C ARG A 366 14.75 7.39 -8.82
N VAL A 367 13.71 8.20 -8.77
CA VAL A 367 13.10 8.76 -9.97
C VAL A 367 13.99 9.89 -10.51
N PRO A 368 14.42 9.84 -11.77
CA PRO A 368 15.27 10.88 -12.34
C PRO A 368 14.59 12.27 -12.30
N GLY A 369 15.36 13.25 -11.83
CA GLY A 369 14.89 14.64 -11.71
C GLY A 369 14.06 14.93 -10.45
N GLU A 370 13.74 13.93 -9.64
CA GLU A 370 13.09 14.11 -8.35
C GLU A 370 14.12 14.27 -7.23
N GLY A 371 13.70 14.91 -6.12
CA GLY A 371 14.48 15.02 -4.91
C GLY A 371 14.59 13.71 -4.14
N GLN A 372 15.29 13.78 -3.02
CA GLN A 372 15.45 12.66 -2.09
C GLN A 372 14.33 12.70 -1.04
N HIS A 373 13.70 11.56 -0.81
CA HIS A 373 12.54 11.49 0.07
C HIS A 373 12.71 10.43 1.15
N VAL A 374 11.93 10.56 2.20
CA VAL A 374 11.77 9.54 3.23
C VAL A 374 10.29 9.32 3.50
N ARG A 375 9.91 8.11 3.93
CA ARG A 375 8.53 7.82 4.34
C ARG A 375 8.39 7.85 5.85
N PHE A 376 7.41 8.62 6.33
CA PHE A 376 6.84 8.46 7.66
C PHE A 376 5.47 7.78 7.56
N SER A 377 5.24 6.77 8.38
CA SER A 377 3.90 6.33 8.74
C SER A 377 3.44 7.15 9.94
N TYR A 378 2.33 7.91 9.82
CA TYR A 378 1.77 8.61 10.97
C TYR A 378 0.72 7.80 11.73
N ALA A 379 0.73 6.48 11.55
CA ALA A 379 0.02 5.54 12.42
C ALA A 379 0.80 5.37 13.76
N ALA A 380 0.92 6.48 14.48
CA ALA A 380 1.57 6.62 15.77
C ALA A 380 0.87 7.73 16.57
N SER A 381 0.98 7.73 17.89
CA SER A 381 0.34 8.78 18.71
C SER A 381 0.83 10.19 18.34
N GLN A 382 0.00 11.21 18.55
CA GLN A 382 0.38 12.61 18.29
C GLN A 382 1.65 12.99 19.07
N ALA A 383 1.77 12.57 20.34
CA ALA A 383 2.96 12.79 21.15
C ALA A 383 4.22 12.13 20.58
N ALA A 384 4.09 10.93 19.99
CA ALA A 384 5.22 10.27 19.31
C ALA A 384 5.61 11.02 18.03
N ILE A 385 4.65 11.54 17.28
CA ILE A 385 4.88 12.35 16.09
C ILE A 385 5.64 13.64 16.47
N GLU A 386 5.15 14.38 17.48
CA GLU A 386 5.80 15.60 17.97
C GLU A 386 7.23 15.35 18.43
N LYS A 387 7.43 14.32 19.26
CA LYS A 387 8.75 13.94 19.76
C LYS A 387 9.69 13.52 18.64
N GLY A 388 9.21 12.71 17.69
CA GLY A 388 10.02 12.23 16.58
C GLY A 388 10.45 13.34 15.62
N VAL A 389 9.54 14.24 15.26
CA VAL A 389 9.85 15.37 14.38
C VAL A 389 10.78 16.39 15.09
N ALA A 390 10.56 16.64 16.39
CA ALA A 390 11.45 17.50 17.17
C ALA A 390 12.87 16.94 17.20
N ARG A 391 13.07 15.63 17.45
CA ARG A 391 14.39 14.98 17.39
C ARG A 391 15.04 15.10 16.01
N MET A 392 14.26 14.97 14.94
CA MET A 392 14.77 15.16 13.57
C MET A 392 15.23 16.59 13.34
N ALA A 393 14.46 17.58 13.80
CA ALA A 393 14.82 18.99 13.69
C ALA A 393 16.11 19.31 14.44
N ASP A 394 16.25 18.84 15.69
CA ASP A 394 17.45 19.03 16.51
C ASP A 394 18.68 18.34 15.91
N PHE A 395 18.51 17.12 15.39
CA PHE A 395 19.56 16.40 14.68
C PHE A 395 20.06 17.20 13.47
N ILE A 396 19.18 17.74 12.64
CA ILE A 396 19.56 18.54 11.48
C ILE A 396 20.28 19.82 11.92
N ARG A 397 19.74 20.55 12.90
CA ARG A 397 20.37 21.78 13.42
C ARG A 397 21.81 21.53 13.97
N SER A 398 21.95 20.47 14.77
CA SER A 398 23.23 20.13 15.42
C SER A 398 24.28 19.64 14.42
N ASN A 399 23.86 19.02 13.32
CA ASN A 399 24.75 18.47 12.30
C ASN A 399 24.88 19.37 11.06
N THR A 400 24.23 20.54 11.03
CA THR A 400 24.35 21.48 9.90
C THR A 400 25.81 21.99 9.87
N ARG A 401 26.49 21.72 8.75
CA ARG A 401 27.85 22.21 8.52
C ARG A 401 27.80 23.74 8.44
N LYS A 402 28.63 24.44 9.22
CA LYS A 402 28.82 25.88 9.02
C LYS A 402 29.36 26.05 7.60
N ALA A 403 28.75 26.94 6.82
CA ALA A 403 29.31 27.32 5.53
C ALA A 403 30.76 27.79 5.78
N ALA A 404 31.69 27.11 5.10
CA ALA A 404 33.10 27.49 5.14
C ALA A 404 33.32 28.76 4.32
#